data_9e0ee6f9e66192ee64360bc84857d21c
#
_entry.id   9e0ee6f9e66192ee64360bc84857d21c
#
_cell.length_a   1.000
_cell.length_b   1.000
_cell.length_c   1.000
_cell.angle_alpha   90.00
_cell.angle_beta   90.00
_cell.angle_gamma   90.00
#
_symmetry.space_group_name_H-M   'P 1'
#
loop_
_entity.id
_entity.type
_entity.pdbx_description
1 polymer ?
#
loop_
_entity_poly.entity_id
_entity_poly.type
_entity_poly.pdbx_seq_one_letter_code
_entity_poly.pdbx_strand_id
1 'polypeptide(L)'
;KDSSTVPKTTLLPLLIGGTIFFVSAWFTQSLFPDVSSFNEESMENSALPQIAFMVGGQLFKILLTAAAFAATVASSLASHASVSRLLYVMGRNGRGPVGRFFGYLHPSFQTPSYAIIFVGVVSLGAIALTLEFVASLINFGALIAFTFVNLTVIVYFAYRRREINGALQIFRNIVL
;
A
#
# COMPACT_ATOMS: atom_id res chain seq x y z
N LYS A 1 13.01 25.08 4.13
CA LYS A 1 12.55 23.70 4.49
C LYS A 1 13.68 22.76 4.09
N ASP A 2 14.25 22.08 5.09
CA ASP A 2 15.41 21.20 4.88
C ASP A 2 15.09 20.11 3.88
N SER A 3 15.81 20.11 2.75
CA SER A 3 15.70 19.10 1.69
C SER A 3 16.07 17.70 2.18
N SER A 4 16.71 17.58 3.36
CA SER A 4 17.09 16.31 3.99
C SER A 4 15.98 15.61 4.76
N THR A 5 14.86 16.30 5.06
CA THR A 5 13.77 15.74 5.87
C THR A 5 12.95 14.72 5.07
N VAL A 6 12.69 14.98 3.79
CA VAL A 6 11.86 14.10 2.95
C VAL A 6 12.49 12.71 2.76
N PRO A 7 13.78 12.56 2.41
CA PRO A 7 14.41 11.24 2.31
C PRO A 7 14.38 10.48 3.64
N LYS A 8 14.65 11.16 4.76
CA LYS A 8 14.66 10.51 6.08
C LYS A 8 13.29 9.99 6.50
N THR A 9 12.24 10.78 6.26
CA THR A 9 10.86 10.37 6.58
C THR A 9 10.33 9.25 5.68
N THR A 10 10.94 9.01 4.54
CA THR A 10 10.59 7.90 3.65
C THR A 10 11.42 6.65 3.96
N LEU A 11 12.73 6.79 4.17
CA LEU A 11 13.63 5.66 4.40
C LEU A 11 13.48 5.04 5.79
N LEU A 12 13.27 5.87 6.82
CA LEU A 12 13.18 5.37 8.20
C LEU A 12 11.99 4.39 8.41
N PRO A 13 10.74 4.70 8.00
CA PRO A 13 9.63 3.76 8.08
C PRO A 13 9.84 2.50 7.23
N LEU A 14 10.50 2.64 6.07
CA LEU A 14 10.82 1.49 5.21
C LEU A 14 11.78 0.52 5.90
N LEU A 15 12.85 1.02 6.51
CA LEU A 15 13.83 0.21 7.23
C LEU A 15 13.21 -0.43 8.48
N ILE A 16 12.48 0.33 9.28
CA ILE A 16 11.81 -0.19 10.48
C ILE A 16 10.77 -1.26 10.10
N GLY A 17 9.90 -0.95 9.14
CA GLY A 17 8.89 -1.88 8.66
C GLY A 17 9.51 -3.13 8.05
N GLY A 18 10.51 -3.00 7.19
CA GLY A 18 11.23 -4.11 6.59
C GLY A 18 11.89 -5.01 7.63
N THR A 19 12.50 -4.42 8.67
CA THR A 19 13.10 -5.20 9.78
C THR A 19 12.03 -5.96 10.56
N ILE A 20 10.91 -5.34 10.88
CA ILE A 20 9.80 -5.99 11.58
C ILE A 20 9.24 -7.16 10.75
N PHE A 21 9.01 -6.95 9.46
CA PHE A 21 8.54 -8.01 8.56
C PHE A 21 9.54 -9.16 8.45
N PHE A 22 10.82 -8.83 8.29
CA PHE A 22 11.87 -9.84 8.19
C PHE A 22 11.94 -10.70 9.48
N VAL A 23 11.97 -10.05 10.64
CA VAL A 23 12.03 -10.76 11.93
C VAL A 23 10.78 -11.61 12.14
N SER A 24 9.59 -11.07 11.85
CA SER A 24 8.33 -11.82 11.97
C SER A 24 8.29 -13.03 11.06
N ALA A 25 8.70 -12.88 9.79
CA ALA A 25 8.76 -13.99 8.84
C ALA A 25 9.77 -15.06 9.28
N TRP A 26 10.94 -14.64 9.73
CA TRP A 26 11.98 -15.53 10.25
C TRP A 26 11.47 -16.36 11.43
N PHE A 27 10.84 -15.72 12.43
CA PHE A 27 10.27 -16.43 13.58
C PHE A 27 9.17 -17.40 13.18
N THR A 28 8.25 -16.97 12.32
CA THR A 28 7.17 -17.83 11.84
C THR A 28 7.72 -19.06 11.11
N GLN A 29 8.67 -18.88 10.21
CA GLN A 29 9.28 -19.97 9.46
C GLN A 29 10.12 -20.90 10.34
N SER A 30 10.77 -20.36 11.38
CA SER A 30 11.59 -21.17 12.31
C SER A 30 10.74 -22.02 13.25
N LEU A 31 9.57 -21.51 13.66
CA LEU A 31 8.66 -22.24 14.54
C LEU A 31 7.81 -23.27 13.79
N PHE A 32 7.51 -23.01 12.51
CA PHE A 32 6.66 -23.85 11.68
C PHE A 32 7.33 -24.11 10.32
N PRO A 33 8.39 -24.96 10.29
CA PRO A 33 9.13 -25.24 9.06
C PRO A 33 8.32 -26.09 8.07
N ASP A 34 7.34 -26.84 8.56
CA ASP A 34 6.51 -27.72 7.71
C ASP A 34 5.13 -27.09 7.44
N VAL A 35 5.02 -26.47 6.29
CA VAL A 35 3.79 -25.84 5.80
C VAL A 35 2.73 -26.90 5.45
N SER A 36 3.12 -28.15 5.18
CA SER A 36 2.21 -29.24 4.82
C SER A 36 1.33 -29.71 5.99
N SER A 37 1.71 -29.35 7.22
CA SER A 37 0.91 -29.65 8.43
C SER A 37 -0.38 -28.81 8.55
N PHE A 38 -0.49 -27.74 7.77
CA PHE A 38 -1.70 -26.92 7.68
C PHE A 38 -2.52 -27.37 6.47
N ASN A 39 -3.75 -27.83 6.68
CA ASN A 39 -4.67 -28.10 5.57
C ASN A 39 -4.87 -26.83 4.74
N GLU A 40 -4.86 -26.93 3.41
CA GLU A 40 -4.98 -25.81 2.47
C GLU A 40 -6.18 -24.90 2.78
N GLU A 41 -7.32 -25.48 3.15
CA GLU A 41 -8.53 -24.73 3.57
C GLU A 41 -8.36 -23.93 4.88
N SER A 42 -7.50 -24.39 5.79
CA SER A 42 -7.23 -23.70 7.06
C SER A 42 -6.13 -22.63 6.94
N MET A 43 -5.27 -22.72 5.95
CA MET A 43 -4.21 -21.73 5.71
C MET A 43 -4.73 -20.41 5.18
N GLU A 44 -5.71 -20.43 4.30
CA GLU A 44 -6.19 -19.22 3.63
C GLU A 44 -6.87 -18.24 4.60
N ASN A 45 -7.53 -18.74 5.65
CA ASN A 45 -8.34 -17.90 6.55
C ASN A 45 -7.96 -17.96 8.04
N SER A 46 -7.11 -18.90 8.48
CA SER A 46 -6.93 -19.17 9.91
C SER A 46 -5.50 -19.44 10.37
N ALA A 47 -4.50 -19.40 9.50
CA ALA A 47 -3.12 -19.76 9.87
C ALA A 47 -2.56 -18.89 11.01
N LEU A 48 -2.65 -17.58 10.90
CA LEU A 48 -2.16 -16.64 11.91
C LEU A 48 -2.86 -16.81 13.28
N PRO A 49 -4.20 -16.91 13.38
CA PRO A 49 -4.88 -17.20 14.64
C PRO A 49 -4.55 -18.57 15.23
N GLN A 50 -4.30 -19.60 14.41
CA GLN A 50 -3.89 -20.92 14.90
C GLN A 50 -2.48 -20.90 15.46
N ILE A 51 -1.54 -20.26 14.77
CA ILE A 51 -0.16 -20.05 15.25
C ILE A 51 -0.19 -19.28 16.59
N ALA A 52 -1.00 -18.23 16.67
CA ALA A 52 -1.16 -17.47 17.91
C ALA A 52 -1.68 -18.33 19.07
N PHE A 53 -2.62 -19.24 18.79
CA PHE A 53 -3.13 -20.16 19.79
C PHE A 53 -2.06 -21.15 20.27
N MET A 54 -1.26 -21.69 19.34
CA MET A 54 -0.18 -22.63 19.69
C MET A 54 0.91 -21.98 20.54
N VAL A 55 1.25 -20.73 20.29
CA VAL A 55 2.33 -20.01 20.98
C VAL A 55 1.88 -19.43 22.32
N GLY A 56 0.70 -18.85 22.39
CA GLY A 56 0.25 -18.07 23.56
C GLY A 56 -1.15 -18.42 24.08
N GLY A 57 -1.75 -19.50 23.58
CA GLY A 57 -3.07 -19.96 23.99
C GLY A 57 -4.23 -19.05 23.56
N GLN A 58 -5.38 -19.28 24.14
CA GLN A 58 -6.64 -18.63 23.75
C GLN A 58 -6.60 -17.09 23.89
N LEU A 59 -6.02 -16.60 24.95
CA LEU A 59 -5.93 -15.15 25.21
C LEU A 59 -5.13 -14.45 24.13
N PHE A 60 -3.97 -15.00 23.77
CA PHE A 60 -3.10 -14.43 22.74
C PHE A 60 -3.75 -14.48 21.35
N LYS A 61 -4.46 -15.57 21.02
CA LYS A 61 -5.26 -15.68 19.80
C LYS A 61 -6.30 -14.56 19.71
N ILE A 62 -7.07 -14.33 20.78
CA ILE A 62 -8.10 -13.28 20.80
C ILE A 62 -7.50 -11.89 20.61
N LEU A 63 -6.42 -11.57 21.35
CA LEU A 63 -5.74 -10.29 21.27
C LEU A 63 -5.15 -10.05 19.87
N LEU A 64 -4.49 -11.04 19.29
CA LEU A 64 -3.91 -10.93 17.95
C LEU A 64 -5.00 -10.74 16.88
N THR A 65 -6.09 -11.51 16.97
CA THR A 65 -7.21 -11.39 16.03
C THR A 65 -7.88 -10.01 16.13
N ALA A 66 -8.09 -9.51 17.34
CA ALA A 66 -8.66 -8.17 17.56
C ALA A 66 -7.73 -7.07 17.02
N ALA A 67 -6.42 -7.20 17.25
CA ALA A 67 -5.43 -6.27 16.73
C ALA A 67 -5.37 -6.29 15.19
N ALA A 68 -5.40 -7.48 14.59
CA ALA A 68 -5.43 -7.64 13.13
C ALA A 68 -6.68 -7.02 12.52
N PHE A 69 -7.85 -7.23 13.14
CA PHE A 69 -9.10 -6.60 12.70
C PHE A 69 -9.02 -5.07 12.77
N ALA A 70 -8.57 -4.52 13.90
CA ALA A 70 -8.41 -3.08 14.05
C ALA A 70 -7.43 -2.48 13.04
N ALA A 71 -6.29 -3.17 12.79
CA ALA A 71 -5.31 -2.76 11.80
C ALA A 71 -5.89 -2.77 10.37
N THR A 72 -6.67 -3.79 10.03
CA THR A 72 -7.33 -3.90 8.72
C THR A 72 -8.32 -2.75 8.50
N VAL A 73 -9.16 -2.44 9.50
CA VAL A 73 -10.11 -1.32 9.43
C VAL A 73 -9.37 0.01 9.26
N ALA A 74 -8.33 0.25 10.07
CA ALA A 74 -7.54 1.46 9.99
C ALA A 74 -6.84 1.63 8.62
N SER A 75 -6.27 0.55 8.10
CA SER A 75 -5.62 0.53 6.78
C SER A 75 -6.61 0.79 5.65
N SER A 76 -7.79 0.18 5.71
CA SER A 76 -8.86 0.39 4.72
C SER A 76 -9.33 1.84 4.69
N LEU A 77 -9.56 2.45 5.85
CA LEU A 77 -9.95 3.86 5.95
C LEU A 77 -8.87 4.79 5.41
N ALA A 78 -7.60 4.55 5.75
CA ALA A 78 -6.48 5.34 5.25
C ALA A 78 -6.34 5.25 3.73
N SER A 79 -6.46 4.04 3.18
CA SER A 79 -6.40 3.79 1.73
C SER A 79 -7.56 4.47 1.01
N HIS A 80 -8.78 4.33 1.51
CA HIS A 80 -9.98 4.97 0.97
C HIS A 80 -9.82 6.50 0.94
N ALA A 81 -9.36 7.10 2.04
CA ALA A 81 -9.11 8.54 2.10
C ALA A 81 -8.03 8.99 1.12
N SER A 82 -6.95 8.23 0.98
CA SER A 82 -5.84 8.54 0.08
C SER A 82 -6.27 8.51 -1.39
N VAL A 83 -6.98 7.46 -1.81
CA VAL A 83 -7.48 7.32 -3.19
C VAL A 83 -8.51 8.41 -3.51
N SER A 84 -9.42 8.69 -2.59
CA SER A 84 -10.43 9.75 -2.78
C SER A 84 -9.81 11.12 -2.96
N ARG A 85 -8.77 11.45 -2.18
CA ARG A 85 -8.02 12.69 -2.32
C ARG A 85 -7.24 12.76 -3.64
N LEU A 86 -6.64 11.65 -4.06
CA LEU A 86 -5.93 11.57 -5.33
C LEU A 86 -6.89 11.83 -6.50
N LEU A 87 -8.04 11.17 -6.52
CA LEU A 87 -9.08 11.39 -7.53
C LEU A 87 -9.56 12.84 -7.55
N TYR A 88 -9.74 13.45 -6.37
CA TYR A 88 -10.10 14.87 -6.27
C TYR A 88 -9.03 15.78 -6.91
N VAL A 89 -7.76 15.58 -6.60
CA VAL A 89 -6.66 16.37 -7.17
C VAL A 89 -6.58 16.19 -8.68
N MET A 90 -6.75 14.96 -9.17
CA MET A 90 -6.82 14.67 -10.61
C MET A 90 -8.03 15.35 -11.25
N GLY A 91 -9.20 15.28 -10.62
CA GLY A 91 -10.43 15.91 -11.07
C GLY A 91 -10.32 17.43 -11.13
N ARG A 92 -9.74 18.04 -10.12
CA ARG A 92 -9.52 19.50 -10.06
C ARG A 92 -8.60 20.01 -11.18
N ASN A 93 -7.60 19.22 -11.55
CA ASN A 93 -6.67 19.55 -12.63
C ASN A 93 -7.18 19.10 -14.01
N GLY A 94 -8.19 18.25 -14.04
CA GLY A 94 -8.79 17.72 -15.27
C GLY A 94 -9.77 18.69 -15.92
N ARG A 95 -9.90 18.59 -17.26
CA ARG A 95 -10.87 19.33 -18.06
C ARG A 95 -12.03 18.41 -18.44
N GLY A 96 -13.25 18.98 -18.51
CA GLY A 96 -14.44 18.24 -18.95
C GLY A 96 -15.31 17.70 -17.81
N PRO A 97 -16.35 16.89 -18.13
CA PRO A 97 -17.36 16.44 -17.15
C PRO A 97 -16.78 15.55 -16.06
N VAL A 98 -15.82 14.70 -16.38
CA VAL A 98 -15.13 13.83 -15.40
C VAL A 98 -14.33 14.66 -14.39
N GLY A 99 -13.66 15.72 -14.87
CA GLY A 99 -12.95 16.65 -13.99
C GLY A 99 -13.89 17.37 -13.02
N ARG A 100 -15.06 17.80 -13.49
CA ARG A 100 -16.08 18.43 -12.62
C ARG A 100 -16.64 17.46 -11.59
N PHE A 101 -16.87 16.21 -11.95
CA PHE A 101 -17.39 15.19 -11.04
C PHE A 101 -16.42 14.90 -9.89
N PHE A 102 -15.19 14.56 -10.18
CA PHE A 102 -14.19 14.25 -9.14
C PHE A 102 -13.63 15.50 -8.46
N GLY A 103 -13.64 16.66 -9.11
CA GLY A 103 -13.19 17.92 -8.55
C GLY A 103 -14.20 18.61 -7.63
N TYR A 104 -15.38 18.01 -7.39
CA TYR A 104 -16.38 18.58 -6.50
C TYR A 104 -15.98 18.43 -5.03
N LEU A 105 -16.08 19.54 -4.29
CA LEU A 105 -15.86 19.59 -2.85
C LEU A 105 -17.17 19.96 -2.14
N HIS A 106 -17.53 19.20 -1.14
CA HIS A 106 -18.77 19.46 -0.40
C HIS A 106 -18.65 20.78 0.39
N PRO A 107 -19.63 21.72 0.29
CA PRO A 107 -19.51 23.06 0.88
C PRO A 107 -19.33 23.05 2.40
N SER A 108 -20.07 22.21 3.12
CA SER A 108 -20.05 22.17 4.58
C SER A 108 -18.89 21.32 5.15
N PHE A 109 -18.62 20.16 4.54
CA PHE A 109 -17.62 19.21 5.08
C PHE A 109 -16.23 19.36 4.48
N GLN A 110 -16.07 20.17 3.44
CA GLN A 110 -14.80 20.37 2.73
C GLN A 110 -14.14 19.04 2.29
N THR A 111 -14.97 18.05 1.96
CA THR A 111 -14.53 16.70 1.56
C THR A 111 -14.93 16.40 0.12
N PRO A 112 -14.17 15.60 -0.62
CA PRO A 112 -14.47 15.22 -2.00
C PRO A 112 -15.54 14.12 -2.05
N SER A 113 -16.79 14.47 -1.74
CA SER A 113 -17.89 13.51 -1.51
C SER A 113 -18.11 12.55 -2.68
N TYR A 114 -18.08 13.05 -3.93
CA TYR A 114 -18.28 12.19 -5.09
C TYR A 114 -17.14 11.19 -5.30
N ALA A 115 -15.90 11.61 -5.04
CA ALA A 115 -14.77 10.70 -5.08
C ALA A 115 -14.86 9.63 -3.99
N ILE A 116 -15.27 10.00 -2.77
CA ILE A 116 -15.47 9.08 -1.64
C ILE A 116 -16.55 8.04 -1.96
N ILE A 117 -17.70 8.48 -2.46
CA ILE A 117 -18.80 7.57 -2.83
C ILE A 117 -18.36 6.64 -3.96
N PHE A 118 -17.70 7.17 -4.98
CA PHE A 118 -17.21 6.38 -6.10
C PHE A 118 -16.24 5.28 -5.65
N VAL A 119 -15.25 5.64 -4.82
CA VAL A 119 -14.30 4.66 -4.26
C VAL A 119 -15.02 3.62 -3.40
N GLY A 120 -16.01 4.04 -2.59
CA GLY A 120 -16.84 3.14 -1.79
C GLY A 120 -17.60 2.12 -2.66
N VAL A 121 -18.25 2.57 -3.72
CA VAL A 121 -18.97 1.67 -4.65
C VAL A 121 -18.02 0.69 -5.33
N VAL A 122 -16.85 1.15 -5.79
CA VAL A 122 -15.83 0.27 -6.39
C VAL A 122 -15.32 -0.74 -5.37
N SER A 123 -15.11 -0.33 -4.11
CA SER A 123 -14.66 -1.21 -3.03
C SER A 123 -15.67 -2.31 -2.71
N LEU A 124 -16.98 -2.07 -2.86
CA LEU A 124 -17.99 -3.13 -2.71
C LEU A 124 -17.83 -4.22 -3.76
N GLY A 125 -17.33 -3.91 -4.94
CA GLY A 125 -17.03 -4.92 -5.96
C GLY A 125 -15.97 -5.93 -5.53
N ALA A 126 -15.10 -5.58 -4.58
CA ALA A 126 -14.08 -6.48 -4.06
C ALA A 126 -14.66 -7.69 -3.30
N ILE A 127 -15.92 -7.61 -2.83
CA ILE A 127 -16.61 -8.73 -2.16
C ILE A 127 -16.78 -9.93 -3.10
N ALA A 128 -16.90 -9.67 -4.40
CA ALA A 128 -17.06 -10.71 -5.42
C ALA A 128 -15.73 -11.32 -5.89
N LEU A 129 -14.60 -10.82 -5.42
CA LEU A 129 -13.27 -11.23 -5.88
C LEU A 129 -12.60 -12.13 -4.84
N THR A 130 -11.80 -13.08 -5.30
CA THR A 130 -10.97 -13.91 -4.42
C THR A 130 -9.79 -13.11 -3.89
N LEU A 131 -9.28 -13.49 -2.70
CA LEU A 131 -8.12 -12.84 -2.07
C LEU A 131 -6.89 -12.89 -2.99
N GLU A 132 -6.66 -14.03 -3.65
CA GLU A 132 -5.55 -14.23 -4.58
C GLU A 132 -5.62 -13.27 -5.77
N PHE A 133 -6.81 -13.10 -6.35
CA PHE A 133 -7.01 -12.18 -7.47
C PHE A 133 -6.76 -10.71 -7.04
N VAL A 134 -7.27 -10.32 -5.87
CA VAL A 134 -7.04 -8.97 -5.33
C VAL A 134 -5.56 -8.73 -5.05
N ALA A 135 -4.86 -9.70 -4.45
CA ALA A 135 -3.42 -9.61 -4.20
C ALA A 135 -2.63 -9.47 -5.51
N SER A 136 -3.00 -10.23 -6.54
CA SER A 136 -2.37 -10.13 -7.87
C SER A 136 -2.59 -8.76 -8.52
N LEU A 137 -3.80 -8.19 -8.41
CA LEU A 137 -4.08 -6.83 -8.87
C LEU A 137 -3.26 -5.77 -8.15
N ILE A 138 -3.10 -5.88 -6.83
CA ILE A 138 -2.29 -4.95 -6.03
C ILE A 138 -0.83 -5.02 -6.47
N ASN A 139 -0.27 -6.23 -6.60
CA ASN A 139 1.11 -6.43 -7.04
C ASN A 139 1.35 -5.87 -8.45
N PHE A 140 0.45 -6.15 -9.38
CA PHE A 140 0.52 -5.63 -10.74
C PHE A 140 0.47 -4.09 -10.77
N GLY A 141 -0.48 -3.50 -10.03
CA GLY A 141 -0.62 -2.05 -9.91
C GLY A 141 0.64 -1.39 -9.30
N ALA A 142 1.23 -2.00 -8.28
CA ALA A 142 2.45 -1.52 -7.66
C ALA A 142 3.63 -1.55 -8.64
N LEU A 143 3.81 -2.64 -9.40
CA LEU A 143 4.87 -2.76 -10.40
C LEU A 143 4.75 -1.70 -11.49
N ILE A 144 3.53 -1.47 -11.99
CA ILE A 144 3.28 -0.40 -12.97
C ILE A 144 3.62 0.97 -12.36
N ALA A 145 3.13 1.26 -11.17
CA ALA A 145 3.37 2.55 -10.51
C ALA A 145 4.88 2.80 -10.32
N PHE A 146 5.63 1.83 -9.81
CA PHE A 146 7.08 1.94 -9.64
C PHE A 146 7.81 2.10 -10.97
N THR A 147 7.37 1.42 -12.02
CA THR A 147 7.95 1.59 -13.37
C THR A 147 7.78 3.02 -13.86
N PHE A 148 6.57 3.60 -13.73
CA PHE A 148 6.33 4.98 -14.15
C PHE A 148 7.08 6.00 -13.28
N VAL A 149 7.18 5.78 -11.96
CA VAL A 149 7.97 6.64 -11.07
C VAL A 149 9.44 6.62 -11.50
N ASN A 150 10.04 5.45 -11.68
CA ASN A 150 11.43 5.32 -12.11
C ASN A 150 11.66 5.97 -13.50
N LEU A 151 10.75 5.73 -14.43
CA LEU A 151 10.83 6.35 -15.76
C LEU A 151 10.75 7.89 -15.66
N THR A 152 9.88 8.42 -14.83
CA THR A 152 9.74 9.86 -14.60
C THR A 152 11.03 10.47 -14.04
N VAL A 153 11.69 9.78 -13.10
CA VAL A 153 12.97 10.21 -12.53
C VAL A 153 14.03 10.26 -13.65
N ILE A 154 14.14 9.20 -14.46
CA ILE A 154 15.10 9.15 -15.56
C ILE A 154 14.86 10.29 -16.55
N VAL A 155 13.62 10.47 -17.00
CA VAL A 155 13.24 11.52 -17.96
C VAL A 155 13.51 12.91 -17.38
N TYR A 156 13.19 13.13 -16.10
CA TYR A 156 13.43 14.41 -15.43
C TYR A 156 14.92 14.78 -15.40
N PHE A 157 15.77 13.87 -15.00
CA PHE A 157 17.22 14.13 -14.94
C PHE A 157 17.86 14.16 -16.33
N ALA A 158 17.44 13.27 -17.25
CA ALA A 158 17.99 13.22 -18.60
C ALA A 158 17.62 14.44 -19.46
N TYR A 159 16.35 14.84 -19.40
CA TYR A 159 15.83 15.82 -20.34
C TYR A 159 15.76 17.24 -19.74
N ARG A 160 15.30 17.39 -18.51
CA ARG A 160 15.01 18.72 -17.94
C ARG A 160 16.23 19.36 -17.27
N ARG A 161 17.08 18.56 -16.59
CA ARG A 161 18.29 19.11 -15.94
C ARG A 161 19.54 19.09 -16.80
N ARG A 162 19.55 18.36 -17.90
CA ARG A 162 20.76 18.19 -18.76
C ARG A 162 22.04 17.87 -17.97
N GLU A 163 21.92 17.34 -16.77
CA GLU A 163 23.03 17.05 -15.86
C GLU A 163 23.72 15.69 -16.17
N ILE A 164 23.21 14.97 -17.20
CA ILE A 164 23.71 13.65 -17.50
C ILE A 164 24.84 13.76 -18.53
N ASN A 165 26.05 13.93 -18.03
CA ASN A 165 27.26 13.84 -18.81
C ASN A 165 27.91 12.44 -18.73
N GLY A 166 27.14 11.37 -18.61
CA GLY A 166 27.66 10.01 -18.65
C GLY A 166 26.78 8.97 -17.99
N ALA A 167 26.83 7.72 -18.47
CA ALA A 167 26.09 6.56 -17.97
C ALA A 167 26.32 6.29 -16.46
N LEU A 168 27.48 6.64 -15.93
CA LEU A 168 27.85 6.50 -14.51
C LEU A 168 27.07 7.44 -13.59
N GLN A 169 26.72 8.64 -14.05
CA GLN A 169 25.89 9.56 -13.28
C GLN A 169 24.41 9.11 -13.25
N ILE A 170 23.93 8.48 -14.30
CA ILE A 170 22.59 7.87 -14.33
C ILE A 170 22.50 6.80 -13.25
N PHE A 171 23.51 5.91 -13.21
CA PHE A 171 23.53 4.80 -12.24
C PHE A 171 23.59 5.30 -10.79
N ARG A 172 24.42 6.32 -10.52
CA ARG A 172 24.51 6.92 -9.18
C ARG A 172 23.22 7.59 -8.72
N ASN A 173 22.47 8.24 -9.62
CA ASN A 173 21.23 8.95 -9.28
C ASN A 173 20.00 8.03 -9.22
N ILE A 174 20.11 6.78 -9.68
CA ILE A 174 19.05 5.75 -9.57
C ILE A 174 19.24 4.91 -8.31
N VAL A 175 20.50 4.73 -7.86
CA VAL A 175 20.82 3.85 -6.71
C VAL A 175 20.87 4.63 -5.38
N LEU A 176 20.99 5.94 -5.40
CA LEU A 176 20.93 6.85 -4.25
C LEU A 176 19.59 7.60 -4.22
#